data_0a07e790746f20a029e3a498fc72b225
#
_entry.id   0a07e790746f20a029e3a498fc72b225
#
_cell.length_a   1.000
_cell.length_b   1.000
_cell.length_c   1.000
_cell.angle_alpha   90.00
_cell.angle_beta   90.00
_cell.angle_gamma   90.00
#
_symmetry.space_group_name_H-M   'P 1'
#
loop_
_entity.id
_entity.type
_entity.pdbx_description
1 polymer ?
#
loop_
_entity_poly.entity_id
_entity_poly.type
_entity_poly.pdbx_seq_one_letter_code
_entity_poly.pdbx_strand_id
1 'polypeptide(L)'
;MFSLTFGIVLGFAAATFAAQPSEAELMKQAKITKAEAEQIALAKVSHGIVKSAEIEKEKGHLVWSFDIARPGTRDITEILVDAKTGKIISTQTESPRDQAKEAAADKKQK
;
A
#
# COMPACT_ATOMS: atom_id res chain seq x y z
N MET A 1 2.14 25.76 19.22
CA MET A 1 2.51 25.38 19.61
C MET A 1 3.06 24.71 19.77
N PHE A 2 3.06 24.41 19.28
CA PHE A 2 3.66 23.61 19.50
C PHE A 2 4.54 23.22 19.26
N SER A 3 4.74 23.54 18.91
CA SER A 3 5.68 23.11 18.72
C SER A 3 6.31 22.63 18.65
N LEU A 4 6.39 22.77 18.37
CA LEU A 4 7.20 22.18 18.26
C LEU A 4 7.78 21.65 18.32
N THR A 5 7.66 21.93 18.44
CA THR A 5 8.35 21.32 18.53
C THR A 5 8.69 20.68 18.25
N PHE A 6 8.74 20.81 17.72
CA PHE A 6 9.21 20.04 17.52
C PHE A 6 9.94 19.65 17.29
N GLY A 7 9.83 19.89 17.11
CA GLY A 7 10.75 19.37 16.91
C GLY A 7 11.33 18.89 16.66
N ILE A 8 11.42 18.89 16.73
CA ILE A 8 12.13 18.31 16.67
C ILE A 8 12.48 17.65 16.26
N VAL A 9 12.25 17.74 16.05
CA VAL A 9 12.59 17.07 15.85
C VAL A 9 13.12 16.72 15.46
N LEU A 10 13.31 17.00 15.25
CA LEU A 10 14.00 16.63 15.03
C LEU A 10 14.63 16.20 14.82
N GLY A 11 14.37 16.84 14.83
CA GLY A 11 15.37 16.42 14.64
C GLY A 11 15.90 15.16 14.46
N PHE A 12 16.28 14.93 14.89
CA PHE A 12 16.57 13.72 14.82
C PHE A 12 15.97 12.97 13.84
N ALA A 13 15.24 13.31 13.19
CA ALA A 13 14.40 12.66 12.25
C ALA A 13 15.11 12.22 11.00
N ALA A 14 16.06 12.96 10.55
CA ALA A 14 16.83 12.59 9.36
C ALA A 14 17.46 11.21 9.50
N ALA A 15 17.96 10.91 10.69
CA ALA A 15 18.54 9.61 10.95
C ALA A 15 17.51 8.50 10.81
N THR A 16 16.28 8.81 11.20
CA THR A 16 15.19 7.84 11.09
C THR A 16 14.91 7.48 9.64
N PHE A 17 14.92 8.50 8.78
CA PHE A 17 14.66 8.26 7.36
C PHE A 17 15.73 7.39 6.74
N ALA A 18 16.97 7.57 7.18
CA ALA A 18 18.07 6.78 6.64
C ALA A 18 17.90 5.30 6.91
N ALA A 19 17.13 4.97 7.95
CA ALA A 19 16.89 3.59 8.32
C ALA A 19 15.83 2.91 7.48
N GLN A 20 15.09 3.65 6.66
CA GLN A 20 14.02 3.09 5.85
C GLN A 20 14.58 2.45 4.59
N PRO A 21 14.26 1.18 4.32
CA PRO A 21 14.76 0.55 3.10
C PRO A 21 14.07 1.14 1.87
N SER A 22 14.81 1.19 0.79
CA SER A 22 14.26 1.64 -0.47
C SER A 22 13.37 0.55 -1.07
N GLU A 23 12.57 0.92 -2.04
CA GLU A 23 11.74 -0.03 -2.75
C GLU A 23 12.60 -1.13 -3.39
N ALA A 24 13.73 -0.75 -3.95
CA ALA A 24 14.63 -1.72 -4.57
C ALA A 24 15.14 -2.74 -3.55
N GLU A 25 15.43 -2.27 -2.33
CA GLU A 25 15.89 -3.17 -1.29
C GLU A 25 14.79 -4.11 -0.84
N LEU A 26 13.56 -3.61 -0.76
CA LEU A 26 12.44 -4.45 -0.41
C LEU A 26 12.20 -5.51 -1.48
N MET A 27 12.37 -5.15 -2.74
CA MET A 27 12.20 -6.09 -3.83
C MET A 27 13.21 -7.23 -3.76
N LYS A 28 14.41 -6.94 -3.29
CA LYS A 28 15.42 -7.98 -3.12
C LYS A 28 15.02 -9.01 -2.07
N GLN A 29 14.23 -8.61 -1.10
CA GLN A 29 13.78 -9.49 -0.05
C GLN A 29 12.57 -10.33 -0.46
N ALA A 30 11.90 -9.94 -1.52
CA ALA A 30 10.72 -10.64 -1.99
C ALA A 30 11.13 -11.98 -2.61
N LYS A 31 10.35 -13.02 -2.32
CA LYS A 31 10.54 -14.32 -2.92
C LYS A 31 9.59 -14.55 -4.07
N ILE A 32 8.58 -13.70 -4.17
CA ILE A 32 7.59 -13.75 -5.23
C ILE A 32 7.75 -12.47 -6.04
N THR A 33 7.82 -12.61 -7.35
CA THR A 33 7.96 -11.44 -8.21
C THR A 33 6.67 -10.64 -8.26
N LYS A 34 6.78 -9.41 -8.70
CA LYS A 34 5.61 -8.56 -8.88
C LYS A 34 4.60 -9.24 -9.83
N ALA A 35 5.10 -9.82 -10.91
CA ALA A 35 4.23 -10.47 -11.89
C ALA A 35 3.48 -11.66 -11.27
N GLU A 36 4.17 -12.45 -10.47
CA GLU A 36 3.52 -13.57 -9.80
C GLU A 36 2.47 -13.11 -8.82
N ALA A 37 2.81 -12.08 -8.03
CA ALA A 37 1.86 -11.54 -7.05
C ALA A 37 0.65 -10.92 -7.74
N GLU A 38 0.89 -10.27 -8.87
CA GLU A 38 -0.20 -9.67 -9.64
C GLU A 38 -1.19 -10.71 -10.12
N GLN A 39 -0.68 -11.86 -10.58
CA GLN A 39 -1.54 -12.95 -11.02
C GLN A 39 -2.40 -13.45 -9.85
N ILE A 40 -1.78 -13.57 -8.69
CA ILE A 40 -2.50 -14.02 -7.50
C ILE A 40 -3.62 -13.03 -7.15
N ALA A 41 -3.30 -11.74 -7.19
CA ALA A 41 -4.28 -10.71 -6.86
C ALA A 41 -5.41 -10.66 -7.88
N LEU A 42 -5.07 -10.73 -9.17
CA LEU A 42 -6.07 -10.66 -10.23
C LEU A 42 -7.02 -11.85 -10.22
N ALA A 43 -6.58 -12.98 -9.68
CA ALA A 43 -7.47 -14.13 -9.56
C ALA A 43 -8.67 -13.85 -8.65
N LYS A 44 -8.56 -12.81 -7.81
CA LYS A 44 -9.63 -12.46 -6.89
C LYS A 44 -10.56 -11.39 -7.44
N VAL A 45 -10.20 -10.75 -8.54
CA VAL A 45 -11.01 -9.67 -9.10
C VAL A 45 -11.29 -9.97 -10.56
N SER A 46 -12.49 -10.45 -10.81
CA SER A 46 -12.90 -10.83 -12.17
C SER A 46 -12.74 -9.65 -13.13
N HIS A 47 -11.98 -9.87 -14.20
CA HIS A 47 -11.70 -8.83 -15.21
C HIS A 47 -11.06 -7.58 -14.61
N GLY A 48 -10.31 -7.74 -13.52
CA GLY A 48 -9.68 -6.62 -12.86
C GLY A 48 -8.59 -5.98 -13.69
N ILE A 49 -8.39 -4.69 -13.45
CA ILE A 49 -7.34 -3.91 -14.07
C ILE A 49 -6.49 -3.31 -12.97
N VAL A 50 -5.20 -3.63 -12.97
CA VAL A 50 -4.28 -3.11 -11.96
C VAL A 50 -4.04 -1.64 -12.22
N LYS A 51 -4.37 -0.80 -11.25
CA LYS A 51 -4.17 0.64 -11.34
C LYS A 51 -2.86 1.06 -10.70
N SER A 52 -2.44 0.36 -9.67
CA SER A 52 -1.14 0.63 -9.06
C SER A 52 -0.64 -0.62 -8.37
N ALA A 53 0.67 -0.72 -8.22
CA ALA A 53 1.32 -1.84 -7.57
C ALA A 53 2.56 -1.34 -6.86
N GLU A 54 2.68 -1.68 -5.58
CA GLU A 54 3.80 -1.25 -4.77
C GLU A 54 4.26 -2.37 -3.85
N ILE A 55 5.53 -2.35 -3.50
CA ILE A 55 6.04 -3.24 -2.47
C ILE A 55 6.27 -2.42 -1.21
N GLU A 56 5.85 -2.95 -0.07
CA GLU A 56 5.94 -2.21 1.18
C GLU A 56 5.93 -3.15 2.37
N LYS A 57 6.24 -2.62 3.52
CA LYS A 57 6.11 -3.36 4.76
C LYS A 57 4.83 -2.94 5.47
N GLU A 58 4.02 -3.94 5.82
CA GLU A 58 2.76 -3.71 6.52
C GLU A 58 2.71 -4.61 7.72
N LYS A 59 2.70 -4.01 8.91
CA LYS A 59 2.56 -4.77 10.15
C LYS A 59 3.54 -5.95 10.23
N GLY A 60 4.76 -5.70 9.81
CA GLY A 60 5.79 -6.73 9.89
C GLY A 60 5.86 -7.67 8.71
N HIS A 61 4.97 -7.50 7.74
CA HIS A 61 4.97 -8.33 6.55
C HIS A 61 5.48 -7.55 5.35
N LEU A 62 6.27 -8.22 4.53
CA LEU A 62 6.65 -7.66 3.23
C LEU A 62 5.53 -8.04 2.28
N VAL A 63 4.91 -7.05 1.66
CA VAL A 63 3.74 -7.29 0.82
C VAL A 63 3.84 -6.59 -0.52
N TRP A 64 3.19 -7.18 -1.52
CA TRP A 64 2.87 -6.50 -2.77
C TRP A 64 1.45 -5.98 -2.60
N SER A 65 1.28 -4.67 -2.79
CA SER A 65 -0.01 -4.01 -2.65
C SER A 65 -0.52 -3.63 -4.02
N PHE A 66 -1.72 -4.07 -4.36
CA PHE A 66 -2.33 -3.79 -5.66
C PHE A 66 -3.66 -3.09 -5.49
N ASP A 67 -3.83 -2.00 -6.23
CA ASP A 67 -5.13 -1.36 -6.37
C ASP A 67 -5.70 -1.78 -7.70
N ILE A 68 -6.86 -2.43 -7.67
CA ILE A 68 -7.44 -3.06 -8.84
C ILE A 68 -8.84 -2.50 -9.10
N ALA A 69 -9.07 -2.02 -10.31
CA ALA A 69 -10.38 -1.54 -10.73
C ALA A 69 -11.14 -2.67 -11.39
N ARG A 70 -12.46 -2.63 -11.31
CA ARG A 70 -13.33 -3.59 -12.00
C ARG A 70 -14.16 -2.87 -13.04
N PRO A 71 -14.31 -3.47 -14.23
CA PRO A 71 -15.19 -2.89 -15.24
C PRO A 71 -16.62 -2.78 -14.71
N GLY A 72 -17.30 -1.70 -15.10
CA GLY A 72 -18.68 -1.53 -14.72
C GLY A 72 -18.91 -0.92 -13.34
N THR A 73 -17.86 -0.69 -12.59
CA THR A 73 -17.95 -0.02 -11.30
C THR A 73 -16.84 0.99 -11.16
N ARG A 74 -16.94 1.84 -10.15
CA ARG A 74 -15.86 2.76 -9.79
C ARG A 74 -15.16 2.31 -8.52
N ASP A 75 -15.48 1.12 -8.07
CA ASP A 75 -14.87 0.58 -6.87
C ASP A 75 -13.41 0.23 -7.13
N ILE A 76 -12.59 0.39 -6.11
CA ILE A 76 -11.20 -0.04 -6.14
C ILE A 76 -11.04 -1.14 -5.10
N THR A 77 -10.49 -2.27 -5.52
CA THR A 77 -10.21 -3.36 -4.60
C THR A 77 -8.71 -3.36 -4.33
N GLU A 78 -8.35 -3.20 -3.07
CA GLU A 78 -6.96 -3.28 -2.67
C GLU A 78 -6.67 -4.68 -2.18
N ILE A 79 -5.62 -5.30 -2.74
CA ILE A 79 -5.23 -6.64 -2.34
C ILE A 79 -3.77 -6.63 -1.92
N LEU A 80 -3.51 -7.15 -0.72
CA LEU A 80 -2.16 -7.30 -0.22
C LEU A 80 -1.76 -8.76 -0.33
N VAL A 81 -0.67 -9.00 -1.03
CA VAL A 81 -0.13 -10.35 -1.22
C VAL A 81 1.20 -10.44 -0.50
N ASP A 82 1.34 -11.43 0.37
CA ASP A 82 2.60 -11.65 1.07
C ASP A 82 3.70 -11.91 0.05
N ALA A 83 4.73 -11.08 0.08
CA ALA A 83 5.79 -11.14 -0.91
C ALA A 83 6.72 -12.32 -0.72
N LYS A 84 6.59 -13.05 0.37
CA LYS A 84 7.42 -14.22 0.63
C LYS A 84 6.69 -15.52 0.42
N THR A 85 5.39 -15.55 0.67
CA THR A 85 4.62 -16.78 0.59
C THR A 85 3.59 -16.80 -0.54
N GLY A 86 3.18 -15.63 -1.03
CA GLY A 86 2.11 -15.54 -2.02
C GLY A 86 0.73 -15.57 -1.43
N LYS A 87 0.62 -15.62 -0.13
CA LYS A 87 -0.69 -15.61 0.51
C LYS A 87 -1.33 -14.24 0.43
N ILE A 88 -2.63 -14.23 0.21
CA ILE A 88 -3.37 -12.97 0.27
C ILE A 88 -3.60 -12.66 1.74
N ILE A 89 -3.10 -11.49 2.15
CA ILE A 89 -3.19 -11.06 3.54
C ILE A 89 -4.44 -10.25 3.78
N SER A 90 -4.85 -9.46 2.79
CA SER A 90 -5.96 -8.54 2.97
C SER A 90 -6.62 -8.26 1.63
N THR A 91 -7.94 -8.12 1.66
CA THR A 91 -8.72 -7.72 0.49
C THR A 91 -9.76 -6.71 0.98
N GLN A 92 -9.69 -5.49 0.43
CA GLN A 92 -10.63 -4.44 0.80
C GLN A 92 -11.13 -3.75 -0.45
N THR A 93 -12.44 -3.52 -0.50
CA THR A 93 -13.02 -2.81 -1.62
C THR A 93 -13.55 -1.47 -1.14
N GLU A 94 -13.16 -0.41 -1.84
CA GLU A 94 -13.58 0.94 -1.53
C GLU A 94 -14.43 1.50 -2.66
N SER A 95 -15.62 1.97 -2.31
CA SER A 95 -16.49 2.63 -3.25
C SER A 95 -16.02 4.07 -3.45
N PRO A 96 -16.53 4.76 -4.50
CA PRO A 96 -16.22 6.18 -4.65
C PRO A 96 -16.59 6.99 -3.43
N ARG A 97 -17.66 6.60 -2.73
CA ARG A 97 -18.07 7.30 -1.52
C ARG A 97 -17.01 7.14 -0.43
N ASP A 98 -16.48 5.94 -0.26
CA ASP A 98 -15.45 5.70 0.74
C ASP A 98 -14.19 6.49 0.42
N GLN A 99 -13.83 6.54 -0.84
CA GLN A 99 -12.66 7.30 -1.29
C GLN A 99 -12.85 8.79 -1.03
N ALA A 100 -14.04 9.29 -1.25
CA ALA A 100 -14.34 10.69 -1.00
C ALA A 100 -14.28 11.01 0.49
N LYS A 101 -14.73 10.08 1.33
CA LYS A 101 -14.68 10.26 2.77
C LYS A 101 -13.24 10.34 3.27
N GLU A 102 -12.36 9.52 2.72
CA GLU A 102 -10.96 9.56 3.10
C GLU A 102 -10.32 10.87 2.70
N ALA A 103 -10.61 11.34 1.50
CA ALA A 103 -10.08 12.61 1.04
C ALA A 103 -10.56 13.76 1.90
N ALA A 104 -11.82 13.74 2.31
CA ALA A 104 -12.38 14.78 3.18
C ALA A 104 -11.74 14.73 4.56
N ALA A 105 -11.51 13.54 5.08
CA ALA A 105 -10.87 13.38 6.38
C ALA A 105 -9.44 13.91 6.34
N ASP A 106 -8.72 13.63 5.27
CA ASP A 106 -7.36 14.13 5.11
C ASP A 106 -7.33 15.64 5.09
N LYS A 107 -8.29 16.26 4.41
CA LYS A 107 -8.36 17.71 4.36
C LYS A 107 -8.60 18.32 5.73
N LYS A 108 -9.42 17.66 6.53
CA LYS A 108 -9.73 18.19 7.86
C LYS A 108 -8.54 18.14 8.80
N GLN A 109 -7.61 17.26 8.53
CA GLN A 109 -6.44 17.13 9.39
C GLN A 109 -5.38 18.18 9.12
N LYS A 110 -5.52 18.95 8.08
CA LYS A 110 -4.62 20.04 7.77
C LYS A 110 -5.13 21.36 8.34
#